data_ef42439db580d4478dd910f2deb81590
#
_entry.id   ef42439db580d4478dd910f2deb81590
#
_cell.length_a   1.000
_cell.length_b   1.000
_cell.length_c   1.000
_cell.angle_alpha   90.00
_cell.angle_beta   90.00
_cell.angle_gamma   90.00
#
_symmetry.space_group_name_H-M   'P 1'
#
loop_
_entity.id
_entity.type
_entity.pdbx_description
1 polymer ?
#
loop_
_entity_poly.entity_id
_entity_poly.type
_entity_poly.pdbx_seq_one_letter_code
_entity_poly.pdbx_strand_id
1 'polypeptide(L)'
;YADMPKEDFLRVLDNIALHTDPHHVFVVITGGEPLMREDLEECGKAIHDKGFPWGMVTNGLAMTPERFTALLKAGMHTATVSLDGFADEHNWMRGHPQSFDKAVRAIRMMAAIPGFVFDVVTCVNKHNYAQLNELKEFLIGAGPELRLILRMKKITAVCLRYFL
;
A
#
# COMPACT_ATOMS: atom_id res chain seq x y z
N TYR A 1 10.41 -17.76 4.64
CA TYR A 1 9.57 -18.23 3.53
C TYR A 1 10.11 -17.61 2.25
N ALA A 2 10.23 -18.40 1.18
CA ALA A 2 10.62 -17.90 -0.14
C ALA A 2 9.42 -17.16 -0.76
N ASP A 3 9.72 -16.14 -1.57
CA ASP A 3 8.70 -15.47 -2.36
C ASP A 3 8.09 -16.44 -3.39
N MET A 4 6.80 -16.23 -3.71
CA MET A 4 6.17 -17.00 -4.79
C MET A 4 6.88 -16.69 -6.11
N PRO A 5 7.33 -17.69 -6.88
CA PRO A 5 7.94 -17.48 -8.19
C PRO A 5 7.01 -16.66 -9.10
N LYS A 6 7.59 -15.76 -9.89
CA LYS A 6 6.83 -14.91 -10.81
C LYS A 6 5.93 -15.72 -11.75
N GLU A 7 6.46 -16.83 -12.27
CA GLU A 7 5.75 -17.73 -13.19
C GLU A 7 4.50 -18.36 -12.56
N ASP A 8 4.52 -18.60 -11.25
CA ASP A 8 3.40 -19.25 -10.56
C ASP A 8 2.19 -18.32 -10.46
N PHE A 9 2.37 -17.08 -10.03
CA PHE A 9 1.23 -16.16 -10.01
C PHE A 9 0.80 -15.72 -11.41
N LEU A 10 1.72 -15.62 -12.39
CA LEU A 10 1.35 -15.30 -13.77
C LEU A 10 0.46 -16.39 -14.38
N ARG A 11 0.71 -17.68 -14.08
CA ARG A 11 -0.21 -18.78 -14.48
C ARG A 11 -1.62 -18.62 -13.88
N VAL A 12 -1.71 -18.12 -12.64
CA VAL A 12 -3.01 -17.81 -12.03
C VAL A 12 -3.72 -16.70 -12.79
N LEU A 13 -3.01 -15.63 -13.14
CA LEU A 13 -3.56 -14.52 -13.92
C LEU A 13 -3.98 -14.96 -15.33
N ASP A 14 -3.20 -15.81 -15.99
CA ASP A 14 -3.57 -16.41 -17.30
C ASP A 14 -4.88 -17.20 -17.20
N ASN A 15 -5.05 -17.96 -16.13
CA ASN A 15 -6.29 -18.69 -15.90
C ASN A 15 -7.49 -17.75 -15.66
N ILE A 16 -7.31 -16.68 -14.89
CA ILE A 16 -8.34 -15.66 -14.66
C ILE A 16 -8.74 -15.01 -15.99
N ALA A 17 -7.78 -14.67 -16.84
CA ALA A 17 -8.02 -14.04 -18.14
C ALA A 17 -8.83 -14.91 -19.13
N LEU A 18 -8.89 -16.24 -18.92
CA LEU A 18 -9.75 -17.12 -19.71
C LEU A 18 -11.24 -16.93 -19.37
N HIS A 19 -11.58 -16.38 -18.22
CA HIS A 19 -12.94 -16.34 -17.70
C HIS A 19 -13.48 -14.91 -17.49
N THR A 20 -12.62 -13.89 -17.53
CA THR A 20 -13.01 -12.50 -17.32
C THR A 20 -12.03 -11.54 -18.01
N ASP A 21 -12.50 -10.33 -18.32
CA ASP A 21 -11.64 -9.26 -18.81
C ASP A 21 -10.62 -8.85 -17.74
N PRO A 22 -9.30 -8.94 -18.00
CA PRO A 22 -8.27 -8.52 -17.08
C PRO A 22 -8.44 -7.11 -16.53
N HIS A 23 -8.94 -6.16 -17.33
CA HIS A 23 -9.17 -4.78 -16.92
C HIS A 23 -10.19 -4.62 -15.79
N HIS A 24 -11.04 -5.62 -15.55
CA HIS A 24 -12.01 -5.63 -14.48
C HIS A 24 -11.51 -6.32 -13.19
N VAL A 25 -10.27 -6.83 -13.20
CA VAL A 25 -9.67 -7.52 -12.05
C VAL A 25 -8.49 -6.73 -11.53
N PHE A 26 -8.61 -6.17 -10.33
CA PHE A 26 -7.53 -5.43 -9.70
C PHE A 26 -6.61 -6.37 -8.91
N VAL A 27 -5.31 -6.41 -9.24
CA VAL A 27 -4.31 -7.23 -8.55
C VAL A 27 -3.66 -6.44 -7.42
N VAL A 28 -3.73 -6.95 -6.20
CA VAL A 28 -3.05 -6.34 -5.04
C VAL A 28 -1.88 -7.21 -4.60
N ILE A 29 -0.67 -6.66 -4.71
CA ILE A 29 0.53 -7.31 -4.17
C ILE A 29 0.61 -6.98 -2.67
N THR A 30 0.57 -8.01 -1.86
CA THR A 30 0.65 -7.92 -0.39
C THR A 30 1.36 -9.15 0.15
N GLY A 31 1.51 -9.26 1.46
CA GLY A 31 2.16 -10.41 2.10
C GLY A 31 2.98 -9.94 3.29
N GLY A 32 4.29 -10.22 3.33
CA GLY A 32 5.22 -9.56 4.23
C GLY A 32 5.34 -8.07 3.86
N GLU A 33 6.44 -7.70 3.24
CA GLU A 33 6.62 -6.36 2.67
C GLU A 33 7.00 -6.50 1.19
N PRO A 34 6.14 -6.06 0.24
CA PRO A 34 6.41 -6.20 -1.18
C PRO A 34 7.73 -5.55 -1.63
N LEU A 35 8.11 -4.43 -1.01
CA LEU A 35 9.37 -3.74 -1.33
C LEU A 35 10.63 -4.52 -0.96
N MET A 36 10.53 -5.64 -0.25
CA MET A 36 11.67 -6.55 0.00
C MET A 36 11.89 -7.52 -1.16
N ARG A 37 10.93 -7.64 -2.06
CA ARG A 37 11.04 -8.47 -3.27
C ARG A 37 11.95 -7.79 -4.29
N GLU A 38 12.98 -8.49 -4.77
CA GLU A 38 13.98 -7.91 -5.69
C GLU A 38 13.44 -7.69 -7.11
N ASP A 39 12.56 -8.59 -7.59
CA ASP A 39 11.97 -8.53 -8.93
C ASP A 39 10.55 -7.91 -8.94
N LEU A 40 10.20 -7.08 -7.94
CA LEU A 40 8.86 -6.51 -7.80
C LEU A 40 8.42 -5.70 -9.03
N GLU A 41 9.32 -4.89 -9.58
CA GLU A 41 9.07 -4.05 -10.75
C GLU A 41 8.81 -4.89 -12.00
N GLU A 42 9.56 -5.98 -12.16
CA GLU A 42 9.34 -6.94 -13.26
C GLU A 42 8.00 -7.67 -13.11
N CYS A 43 7.66 -8.05 -11.88
CA CYS A 43 6.37 -8.66 -11.56
C CYS A 43 5.23 -7.70 -11.87
N GLY A 44 5.32 -6.45 -11.43
CA GLY A 44 4.32 -5.42 -11.69
C GLY A 44 4.14 -5.16 -13.19
N LYS A 45 5.25 -5.05 -13.93
CA LYS A 45 5.21 -4.91 -15.38
C LYS A 45 4.52 -6.09 -16.06
N ALA A 46 4.83 -7.31 -15.67
CA ALA A 46 4.23 -8.51 -16.24
C ALA A 46 2.71 -8.60 -15.97
N ILE A 47 2.26 -8.15 -14.79
CA ILE A 47 0.82 -8.02 -14.45
C ILE A 47 0.17 -6.99 -15.37
N HIS A 48 0.78 -5.81 -15.50
CA HIS A 48 0.30 -4.72 -16.35
C HIS A 48 0.23 -5.11 -17.82
N ASP A 49 1.27 -5.77 -18.34
CA ASP A 49 1.34 -6.22 -19.74
C ASP A 49 0.25 -7.26 -20.10
N LYS A 50 -0.27 -7.98 -19.08
CA LYS A 50 -1.43 -8.87 -19.22
C LYS A 50 -2.79 -8.14 -19.13
N GLY A 51 -2.79 -6.81 -18.99
CA GLY A 51 -4.00 -5.99 -18.90
C GLY A 51 -4.60 -5.84 -17.51
N PHE A 52 -3.95 -6.39 -16.47
CA PHE A 52 -4.44 -6.26 -15.10
C PHE A 52 -3.98 -4.94 -14.47
N PRO A 53 -4.88 -4.06 -14.01
CA PRO A 53 -4.50 -2.97 -13.12
C PRO A 53 -4.00 -3.54 -11.78
N TRP A 54 -2.94 -2.95 -11.24
CA TRP A 54 -2.34 -3.45 -10.02
C TRP A 54 -1.90 -2.36 -9.05
N GLY A 55 -1.76 -2.75 -7.81
CA GLY A 55 -1.23 -1.92 -6.73
C GLY A 55 -0.63 -2.78 -5.62
N MET A 56 -0.18 -2.14 -4.53
CA MET A 56 0.42 -2.85 -3.41
C MET A 56 0.03 -2.27 -2.06
N VAL A 57 0.22 -3.09 -1.01
CA VAL A 57 0.17 -2.66 0.39
C VAL A 57 1.59 -2.70 0.95
N THR A 58 2.08 -1.58 1.47
CA THR A 58 3.47 -1.45 1.95
C THR A 58 3.55 -0.75 3.30
N ASN A 59 4.61 -1.02 4.05
CA ASN A 59 5.00 -0.24 5.22
C ASN A 59 5.79 1.02 4.86
N GLY A 60 6.17 1.20 3.59
CA GLY A 60 6.90 2.36 3.09
C GLY A 60 8.38 2.44 3.46
N LEU A 61 8.90 1.51 4.29
CA LEU A 61 10.26 1.58 4.84
C LEU A 61 11.34 1.59 3.74
N ALA A 62 11.18 0.76 2.73
CA ALA A 62 12.10 0.61 1.60
C ALA A 62 11.72 1.45 0.36
N MET A 63 10.71 2.34 0.46
CA MET A 63 10.29 3.19 -0.64
C MET A 63 11.28 4.35 -0.84
N THR A 64 11.99 4.35 -1.97
CA THR A 64 12.81 5.48 -2.43
C THR A 64 12.15 6.18 -3.62
N PRO A 65 12.52 7.44 -3.95
CA PRO A 65 12.00 8.12 -5.13
C PRO A 65 12.26 7.36 -6.43
N GLU A 66 13.45 6.76 -6.55
CA GLU A 66 13.88 5.97 -7.72
C GLU A 66 13.00 4.73 -7.85
N ARG A 67 12.78 4.01 -6.73
CA ARG A 67 11.95 2.80 -6.70
C ARG A 67 10.48 3.12 -6.97
N PHE A 68 9.96 4.20 -6.38
CA PHE A 68 8.59 4.64 -6.66
C PHE A 68 8.41 4.97 -8.14
N THR A 69 9.37 5.68 -8.74
CA THR A 69 9.36 5.97 -10.18
C THR A 69 9.39 4.69 -11.04
N ALA A 70 10.18 3.70 -10.65
CA ALA A 70 10.26 2.42 -11.34
C ALA A 70 8.93 1.64 -11.25
N LEU A 71 8.28 1.65 -10.09
CA LEU A 71 6.97 1.03 -9.88
C LEU A 71 5.86 1.70 -10.71
N LEU A 72 5.86 3.03 -10.81
CA LEU A 72 4.95 3.76 -11.70
C LEU A 72 5.16 3.38 -13.18
N LYS A 73 6.43 3.27 -13.62
CA LYS A 73 6.78 2.81 -14.98
C LYS A 73 6.38 1.35 -15.23
N ALA A 74 6.34 0.53 -14.18
CA ALA A 74 5.85 -0.84 -14.23
C ALA A 74 4.31 -0.93 -14.24
N GLY A 75 3.60 0.20 -14.30
CA GLY A 75 2.14 0.27 -14.40
C GLY A 75 1.42 0.19 -13.05
N MET A 76 2.07 0.56 -11.94
CA MET A 76 1.40 0.63 -10.64
C MET A 76 0.33 1.73 -10.64
N HIS A 77 -0.93 1.37 -10.34
CA HIS A 77 -2.07 2.29 -10.35
C HIS A 77 -2.37 2.92 -8.99
N THR A 78 -2.11 2.18 -7.90
CA THR A 78 -2.39 2.65 -6.55
C THR A 78 -1.47 1.97 -5.53
N ALA A 79 -1.39 2.56 -4.34
CA ALA A 79 -0.72 1.95 -3.20
C ALA A 79 -1.50 2.20 -1.92
N THR A 80 -1.34 1.30 -0.95
CA THR A 80 -1.81 1.50 0.42
C THR A 80 -0.60 1.54 1.34
N VAL A 81 -0.43 2.63 2.09
CA VAL A 81 0.67 2.78 3.05
C VAL A 81 0.14 2.54 4.46
N SER A 82 0.85 1.71 5.22
CA SER A 82 0.53 1.49 6.63
C SER A 82 1.07 2.61 7.50
N LEU A 83 0.20 3.28 8.29
CA LEU A 83 0.60 4.29 9.28
C LEU A 83 -0.30 4.16 10.52
N ASP A 84 0.27 3.68 11.63
CA ASP A 84 -0.51 3.26 12.80
C ASP A 84 -0.54 4.29 13.95
N GLY A 85 -0.06 5.50 13.73
CA GLY A 85 0.01 6.57 14.73
C GLY A 85 1.17 7.50 14.43
N PHE A 86 1.50 8.37 15.38
CA PHE A 86 2.70 9.20 15.32
C PHE A 86 3.96 8.39 15.65
N ALA A 87 5.11 9.05 15.68
CA ALA A 87 6.43 8.41 15.68
C ALA A 87 6.60 7.35 16.78
N ASP A 88 6.19 7.65 18.01
CA ASP A 88 6.40 6.74 19.14
C ASP A 88 5.58 5.45 18.97
N GLU A 89 4.27 5.57 18.73
CA GLU A 89 3.36 4.44 18.57
C GLU A 89 3.61 3.66 17.29
N HIS A 90 3.83 4.37 16.18
CA HIS A 90 4.08 3.71 14.91
C HIS A 90 5.39 2.94 14.92
N ASN A 91 6.48 3.57 15.39
CA ASN A 91 7.79 2.93 15.47
C ASN A 91 7.79 1.74 16.44
N TRP A 92 7.07 1.86 17.58
CA TRP A 92 6.88 0.76 18.50
C TRP A 92 6.12 -0.41 17.85
N MET A 93 5.00 -0.15 17.15
CA MET A 93 4.21 -1.19 16.50
C MET A 93 4.98 -1.89 15.37
N ARG A 94 5.81 -1.18 14.63
CA ARG A 94 6.57 -1.70 13.49
C ARG A 94 7.93 -2.26 13.88
N GLY A 95 8.36 -2.04 15.13
CA GLY A 95 9.65 -2.53 15.64
C GLY A 95 10.87 -1.89 14.96
N HIS A 96 10.72 -0.66 14.42
CA HIS A 96 11.81 0.01 13.72
C HIS A 96 11.76 1.53 13.95
N PRO A 97 12.88 2.17 14.37
CA PRO A 97 12.90 3.56 14.84
C PRO A 97 12.63 4.61 13.74
N GLN A 98 12.73 4.25 12.48
CA GLN A 98 12.51 5.15 11.35
C GLN A 98 11.21 4.85 10.57
N SER A 99 10.36 3.94 11.05
CA SER A 99 9.16 3.52 10.32
C SER A 99 8.23 4.68 10.03
N PHE A 100 8.00 5.56 11.00
CA PHE A 100 7.13 6.73 10.84
C PHE A 100 7.66 7.67 9.76
N ASP A 101 8.92 8.09 9.85
CA ASP A 101 9.51 9.03 8.91
C ASP A 101 9.50 8.48 7.47
N LYS A 102 9.79 7.18 7.33
CA LYS A 102 9.80 6.50 6.02
C LYS A 102 8.39 6.38 5.44
N ALA A 103 7.40 6.00 6.25
CA ALA A 103 6.01 5.93 5.82
C ALA A 103 5.47 7.31 5.42
N VAL A 104 5.71 8.34 6.23
CA VAL A 104 5.31 9.72 5.91
C VAL A 104 6.00 10.23 4.64
N ARG A 105 7.30 9.91 4.45
CA ARG A 105 8.00 10.23 3.20
C ARG A 105 7.34 9.55 2.00
N ALA A 106 6.99 8.27 2.09
CA ALA A 106 6.30 7.54 1.02
C ALA A 106 4.94 8.19 0.70
N ILE A 107 4.15 8.52 1.72
CA ILE A 107 2.87 9.24 1.59
C ILE A 107 3.06 10.56 0.85
N ARG A 108 4.03 11.38 1.25
CA ARG A 108 4.31 12.67 0.59
C ARG A 108 4.75 12.52 -0.86
N MET A 109 5.55 11.49 -1.18
CA MET A 109 5.94 11.21 -2.57
C MET A 109 4.73 10.84 -3.43
N MET A 110 3.82 10.03 -2.90
CA MET A 110 2.58 9.66 -3.59
C MET A 110 1.65 10.85 -3.79
N ALA A 111 1.48 11.67 -2.75
CA ALA A 111 0.66 12.89 -2.79
C ALA A 111 1.19 13.95 -3.78
N ALA A 112 2.49 13.92 -4.11
CA ALA A 112 3.09 14.84 -5.06
C ALA A 112 2.82 14.47 -6.53
N ILE A 113 2.26 13.29 -6.82
CA ILE A 113 1.93 12.85 -8.18
C ILE A 113 0.47 13.16 -8.50
N PRO A 114 0.17 14.11 -9.39
CA PRO A 114 -1.21 14.44 -9.75
C PRO A 114 -1.99 13.23 -10.26
N GLY A 115 -3.16 12.97 -9.70
CA GLY A 115 -4.04 11.86 -10.10
C GLY A 115 -3.61 10.47 -9.60
N PHE A 116 -2.52 10.35 -8.83
CA PHE A 116 -2.18 9.08 -8.21
C PHE A 116 -3.03 8.85 -6.97
N VAL A 117 -3.93 7.87 -7.04
CA VAL A 117 -4.82 7.51 -5.92
C VAL A 117 -4.09 6.56 -4.97
N PHE A 118 -4.10 6.88 -3.67
CA PHE A 118 -3.51 6.01 -2.66
C PHE A 118 -4.28 6.07 -1.35
N ASP A 119 -4.12 5.04 -0.54
CA ASP A 119 -4.76 4.92 0.77
C ASP A 119 -3.71 4.89 1.88
N VAL A 120 -4.09 5.37 3.06
CA VAL A 120 -3.37 5.09 4.31
C VAL A 120 -4.23 4.18 5.17
N VAL A 121 -3.66 3.04 5.59
CA VAL A 121 -4.33 2.11 6.49
C VAL A 121 -3.74 2.21 7.89
N THR A 122 -4.62 2.36 8.89
CA THR A 122 -4.26 2.40 10.31
C THR A 122 -4.87 1.21 11.03
N CYS A 123 -4.01 0.42 11.69
CA CYS A 123 -4.44 -0.68 12.57
C CYS A 123 -4.76 -0.13 13.97
N VAL A 124 -6.03 0.20 14.20
CA VAL A 124 -6.48 0.82 15.45
C VAL A 124 -6.37 -0.13 16.64
N ASN A 125 -5.79 0.33 17.72
CA ASN A 125 -5.63 -0.41 18.97
C ASN A 125 -5.61 0.56 20.17
N LYS A 126 -5.49 0.01 21.40
CA LYS A 126 -5.54 0.81 22.62
C LYS A 126 -4.42 1.86 22.77
N HIS A 127 -3.29 1.69 22.08
CA HIS A 127 -2.15 2.62 22.17
C HIS A 127 -2.29 3.82 21.24
N ASN A 128 -2.94 3.65 20.08
CA ASN A 128 -3.08 4.71 19.10
C ASN A 128 -4.49 5.31 19.01
N TYR A 129 -5.48 4.73 19.70
CA TYR A 129 -6.87 5.17 19.60
C TYR A 129 -7.06 6.67 19.89
N ALA A 130 -6.37 7.19 20.91
CA ALA A 130 -6.48 8.59 21.32
C ALA A 130 -5.93 9.58 20.27
N GLN A 131 -5.06 9.11 19.37
CA GLN A 131 -4.40 9.94 18.35
C GLN A 131 -5.14 9.97 17.01
N LEU A 132 -6.21 9.18 16.83
CA LEU A 132 -6.83 9.00 15.51
C LEU A 132 -7.34 10.28 14.87
N ASN A 133 -7.94 11.18 15.66
CA ASN A 133 -8.42 12.46 15.15
C ASN A 133 -7.27 13.35 14.68
N GLU A 134 -6.21 13.44 15.47
CA GLU A 134 -5.01 14.22 15.13
C GLU A 134 -4.28 13.61 13.92
N LEU A 135 -4.17 12.27 13.87
CA LEU A 135 -3.60 11.56 12.73
C LEU A 135 -4.40 11.81 11.44
N LYS A 136 -5.74 11.84 11.53
CA LYS A 136 -6.61 12.19 10.40
C LYS A 136 -6.32 13.60 9.89
N GLU A 137 -6.29 14.59 10.78
CA GLU A 137 -5.99 15.97 10.39
C GLU A 137 -4.60 16.14 9.78
N PHE A 138 -3.61 15.43 10.34
CA PHE A 138 -2.25 15.38 9.79
C PHE A 138 -2.24 14.83 8.36
N LEU A 139 -3.02 13.77 8.09
CA LEU A 139 -3.09 13.13 6.79
C LEU A 139 -3.89 13.96 5.77
N ILE A 140 -4.96 14.63 6.17
CA ILE A 140 -5.71 15.57 5.30
C ILE A 140 -4.78 16.65 4.74
N GLY A 141 -3.83 17.14 5.55
CA GLY A 141 -2.81 18.09 5.12
C GLY A 141 -1.78 17.53 4.13
N ALA A 142 -1.75 16.22 3.92
CA ALA A 142 -0.77 15.59 3.02
C ALA A 142 -1.20 15.62 1.54
N GLY A 143 -2.50 15.73 1.23
CA GLY A 143 -2.98 15.87 -0.15
C GLY A 143 -4.45 15.46 -0.35
N PRO A 144 -5.11 16.01 -1.38
CA PRO A 144 -6.55 15.83 -1.62
C PRO A 144 -6.95 14.43 -2.11
N GLU A 145 -6.02 13.67 -2.66
CA GLU A 145 -6.26 12.31 -3.21
C GLU A 145 -6.09 11.20 -2.15
N LEU A 146 -5.82 11.58 -0.90
CA LEU A 146 -5.59 10.63 0.18
C LEU A 146 -6.92 10.06 0.72
N ARG A 147 -6.97 8.74 0.88
CA ARG A 147 -8.04 8.03 1.59
C ARG A 147 -7.49 7.39 2.86
N LEU A 148 -8.11 7.66 4.00
CA LEU A 148 -7.76 7.01 5.27
C LEU A 148 -8.66 5.79 5.51
N ILE A 149 -8.04 4.60 5.68
CA ILE A 149 -8.72 3.35 6.01
C ILE A 149 -8.37 2.95 7.45
N LEU A 150 -9.38 2.90 8.32
CA LEU A 150 -9.21 2.44 9.69
C LEU A 150 -9.52 0.94 9.79
N ARG A 151 -8.59 0.15 10.33
CA ARG A 151 -8.77 -1.26 10.67
C ARG A 151 -8.68 -1.46 12.17
N MET A 152 -9.66 -2.09 12.78
CA MET A 152 -9.61 -2.45 14.20
C MET A 152 -9.03 -3.85 14.39
N LYS A 153 -8.02 -3.98 15.23
CA LYS A 153 -7.43 -5.26 15.63
C LYS A 153 -8.20 -5.80 16.83
N LYS A 154 -9.30 -6.46 16.62
CA LYS A 154 -9.97 -7.54 17.35
C LYS A 154 -11.47 -7.56 17.09
N ILE A 155 -11.96 -8.76 16.77
CA ILE A 155 -13.35 -9.19 16.80
C ILE A 155 -14.25 -8.48 15.78
N THR A 156 -14.47 -9.20 14.67
CA THR A 156 -15.39 -8.88 13.57
C THR A 156 -14.98 -7.63 12.77
N ALA A 157 -14.47 -7.89 11.57
CA ALA A 157 -14.01 -6.86 10.65
C ALA A 157 -15.15 -5.89 10.27
N VAL A 158 -15.19 -4.73 10.91
CA VAL A 158 -15.91 -3.58 10.41
C VAL A 158 -14.86 -2.70 9.73
N CYS A 159 -14.80 -2.80 8.41
CA CYS A 159 -14.04 -1.87 7.59
C CYS A 159 -14.89 -0.59 7.45
N LEU A 160 -14.64 0.41 8.27
CA LEU A 160 -15.24 1.73 8.08
C LEU A 160 -14.47 2.43 6.95
N ARG A 161 -15.04 2.45 5.75
CA ARG A 161 -14.61 3.34 4.68
C ARG A 161 -15.22 4.71 4.95
N TYR A 162 -14.43 5.67 5.29
CA TYR A 162 -14.82 7.06 5.21
C TYR A 162 -14.44 7.58 3.82
N PHE A 163 -15.44 7.88 3.01
CA PHE A 163 -15.28 8.73 1.84
C PHE A 163 -15.31 10.18 2.36
N LEU A 164 -14.27 10.93 2.08
CA LEU A 164 -14.28 12.39 2.19
C LEU A 164 -14.77 12.96 0.87
#